data_590e383809c117dcf3e2f3a81c1cf7ed
#
_entry.id   590e383809c117dcf3e2f3a81c1cf7ed
#
_cell.length_a   1.000
_cell.length_b   1.000
_cell.length_c   1.000
_cell.angle_alpha   90.00
_cell.angle_beta   90.00
_cell.angle_gamma   90.00
#
_symmetry.space_group_name_H-M   'P 1'
#
loop_
_entity.id
_entity.type
_entity.pdbx_description
1 polymer ?
#
loop_
_entity_poly.entity_id
_entity_poly.type
_entity_poly.pdbx_seq_one_letter_code
_entity_poly.pdbx_strand_id
1 'polypeptide(L)'
;EEPEVMVEFSKVSANDATTETCFCDRHDNIAFAVIEKGAPDFDVNSEPMKFVYAYKAFIFEYYKQEVLHKIFQQCFKKRPPVFQLPQMVGLYRVSQLRLKEFEPVKRHFDSEILSGTYNGIETCVITIPERINFANYAFIAPDYDLNGRRIKHTKKGVMHRIAITAFPENTKSYILLSCLSTEKHIYAKFFEQINNAPLEKIKYYFSMILPLFSENMVLSPVLWNKWDDEIKMAFTFYANLNGETFKRYSIAIGMGLRNAANSKVPFDYSKRGKIDLFKK
;
A
#
# COMPACT_ATOMS: atom_id res chain seq x y z
N GLU A 1 3.27 -31.47 10.66
CA GLU A 1 3.37 -30.13 10.07
C GLU A 1 1.94 -29.57 9.99
N GLU A 2 1.66 -28.46 10.64
CA GLU A 2 0.37 -27.78 10.50
C GLU A 2 0.31 -27.18 9.11
N PRO A 3 -0.85 -27.23 8.41
CA PRO A 3 -0.96 -26.62 7.10
C PRO A 3 -0.78 -25.11 7.23
N GLU A 4 0.29 -24.60 6.64
CA GLU A 4 0.55 -23.17 6.55
C GLU A 4 -0.46 -22.57 5.56
N VAL A 5 -1.29 -21.63 6.03
CA VAL A 5 -2.24 -20.94 5.14
C VAL A 5 -1.44 -20.00 4.25
N MET A 6 -1.33 -20.37 2.98
CA MET A 6 -0.66 -19.56 1.97
C MET A 6 -1.67 -18.74 1.16
N VAL A 7 -1.34 -17.50 0.90
CA VAL A 7 -2.09 -16.66 -0.04
C VAL A 7 -1.78 -17.13 -1.46
N GLU A 8 -2.82 -17.43 -2.23
CA GLU A 8 -2.71 -17.77 -3.64
C GLU A 8 -3.34 -16.69 -4.50
N PHE A 9 -2.73 -16.45 -5.65
CA PHE A 9 -3.28 -15.51 -6.63
C PHE A 9 -4.29 -16.23 -7.54
N SER A 10 -5.52 -15.72 -7.58
CA SER A 10 -6.59 -16.23 -8.44
C SER A 10 -7.07 -15.16 -9.42
N LYS A 11 -7.68 -15.60 -10.52
CA LYS A 11 -8.34 -14.68 -11.44
C LYS A 11 -9.65 -14.21 -10.81
N VAL A 12 -9.84 -12.90 -10.78
CA VAL A 12 -11.07 -12.24 -10.34
C VAL A 12 -11.62 -11.37 -11.48
N SER A 13 -12.91 -11.11 -11.49
CA SER A 13 -13.49 -10.17 -12.44
C SER A 13 -13.02 -8.74 -12.14
N ALA A 14 -13.02 -7.87 -13.14
CA ALA A 14 -12.67 -6.46 -12.94
C ALA A 14 -13.64 -5.75 -11.96
N ASN A 15 -14.88 -6.24 -11.86
CA ASN A 15 -15.86 -5.68 -10.94
C ASN A 15 -15.65 -6.12 -9.49
N ASP A 16 -15.00 -7.27 -9.28
CA ASP A 16 -14.71 -7.80 -7.94
C ASP A 16 -13.29 -7.43 -7.47
N ALA A 17 -12.44 -7.05 -8.41
CA ALA A 17 -11.06 -6.68 -8.11
C ALA A 17 -11.01 -5.37 -7.32
N THR A 18 -10.32 -5.37 -6.18
CA THR A 18 -10.20 -4.21 -5.26
C THR A 18 -11.53 -3.71 -4.67
N THR A 19 -12.57 -4.52 -4.70
CA THR A 19 -13.86 -4.19 -4.09
C THR A 19 -13.86 -4.61 -2.62
N GLU A 20 -14.11 -3.66 -1.74
CA GLU A 20 -14.23 -3.87 -0.29
C GLU A 20 -15.53 -3.24 0.19
N THR A 21 -16.30 -3.97 0.98
CA THR A 21 -17.57 -3.48 1.54
C THR A 21 -17.31 -2.69 2.83
N CYS A 22 -16.63 -1.55 2.72
CA CYS A 22 -16.35 -0.68 3.86
C CYS A 22 -17.55 0.19 4.25
N PHE A 23 -18.42 0.48 3.29
CA PHE A 23 -19.61 1.31 3.45
C PHE A 23 -20.83 0.65 2.86
N CYS A 24 -22.02 1.16 3.19
CA CYS A 24 -23.21 0.84 2.40
C CYS A 24 -23.18 1.64 1.08
N ASP A 25 -23.84 1.15 0.05
CA ASP A 25 -23.85 1.70 -1.32
C ASP A 25 -24.06 3.23 -1.34
N ARG A 26 -24.95 3.76 -0.48
CA ARG A 26 -25.20 5.20 -0.42
C ARG A 26 -23.97 5.98 0.05
N HIS A 27 -23.31 5.55 1.11
CA HIS A 27 -22.14 6.24 1.65
C HIS A 27 -20.92 6.04 0.75
N ASP A 28 -20.77 4.88 0.15
CA ASP A 28 -19.72 4.58 -0.81
C ASP A 28 -19.79 5.53 -2.02
N ASN A 29 -20.96 5.59 -2.65
CA ASN A 29 -21.22 6.48 -3.78
C ASN A 29 -21.00 7.97 -3.47
N ILE A 30 -21.30 8.42 -2.23
CA ILE A 30 -21.07 9.82 -1.84
C ILE A 30 -19.58 10.07 -1.60
N ALA A 31 -18.92 9.20 -0.84
CA ALA A 31 -17.52 9.39 -0.45
C ALA A 31 -16.55 9.32 -1.64
N PHE A 32 -16.82 8.46 -2.61
CA PHE A 32 -15.92 8.19 -3.73
C PHE A 32 -16.38 8.73 -5.08
N ALA A 33 -17.49 9.47 -5.13
CA ALA A 33 -18.07 10.02 -6.37
C ALA A 33 -17.06 10.73 -7.28
N VAL A 34 -16.06 11.41 -6.70
CA VAL A 34 -15.08 12.19 -7.46
C VAL A 34 -14.00 11.36 -8.14
N ILE A 35 -13.89 10.06 -7.81
CA ILE A 35 -12.86 9.15 -8.36
C ILE A 35 -13.42 7.84 -8.92
N GLU A 36 -14.74 7.61 -8.83
CA GLU A 36 -15.36 6.36 -9.28
C GLU A 36 -16.08 6.51 -10.63
N LYS A 37 -16.80 5.47 -10.99
CA LYS A 37 -17.46 5.37 -12.31
C LYS A 37 -18.25 6.63 -12.65
N GLY A 38 -17.90 7.26 -13.78
CA GLY A 38 -18.51 8.51 -14.24
C GLY A 38 -17.79 9.78 -13.77
N ALA A 39 -16.77 9.65 -12.90
CA ALA A 39 -15.89 10.77 -12.60
C ALA A 39 -15.03 11.16 -13.83
N PRO A 40 -14.61 12.43 -13.93
CA PRO A 40 -13.63 12.84 -14.92
C PRO A 40 -12.28 12.16 -14.69
N ASP A 41 -11.40 12.20 -15.71
CA ASP A 41 -10.01 11.76 -15.56
C ASP A 41 -9.33 12.49 -14.41
N PHE A 42 -8.33 11.83 -13.81
CA PHE A 42 -7.62 12.38 -12.66
C PHE A 42 -6.94 13.72 -12.99
N ASP A 43 -7.30 14.75 -12.25
CA ASP A 43 -6.64 16.06 -12.28
C ASP A 43 -5.61 16.16 -11.16
N VAL A 44 -4.33 16.32 -11.55
CA VAL A 44 -3.19 16.47 -10.62
C VAL A 44 -3.31 17.70 -9.71
N ASN A 45 -4.15 18.67 -10.08
CA ASN A 45 -4.40 19.88 -9.30
C ASN A 45 -5.65 19.76 -8.40
N SER A 46 -6.44 18.69 -8.55
CA SER A 46 -7.65 18.48 -7.76
C SER A 46 -7.33 17.98 -6.35
N GLU A 47 -7.42 18.84 -5.36
CA GLU A 47 -7.27 18.45 -3.96
C GLU A 47 -8.32 17.40 -3.53
N PRO A 48 -9.62 17.54 -3.92
CA PRO A 48 -10.62 16.51 -3.61
C PRO A 48 -10.25 15.13 -4.15
N MET A 49 -9.79 15.02 -5.39
CA MET A 49 -9.40 13.73 -5.96
C MET A 49 -8.22 13.11 -5.22
N LYS A 50 -7.14 13.88 -4.98
CA LYS A 50 -5.97 13.41 -4.21
C LYS A 50 -6.37 12.92 -2.83
N PHE A 51 -7.21 13.71 -2.15
CA PHE A 51 -7.68 13.40 -0.81
C PHE A 51 -8.50 12.11 -0.78
N VAL A 52 -9.45 11.96 -1.70
CA VAL A 52 -10.33 10.78 -1.75
C VAL A 52 -9.56 9.52 -2.12
N TYR A 53 -8.55 9.60 -2.98
CA TYR A 53 -7.63 8.47 -3.22
C TYR A 53 -6.85 8.06 -1.96
N ALA A 54 -6.36 9.03 -1.20
CA ALA A 54 -5.69 8.76 0.08
C ALA A 54 -6.65 8.17 1.12
N TYR A 55 -7.87 8.70 1.19
CA TYR A 55 -8.91 8.17 2.06
C TYR A 55 -9.27 6.73 1.70
N LYS A 56 -9.43 6.42 0.41
CA LYS A 56 -9.72 5.04 -0.05
C LYS A 56 -8.65 4.07 0.41
N ALA A 57 -7.37 4.41 0.24
CA ALA A 57 -6.27 3.57 0.70
C ALA A 57 -6.28 3.38 2.24
N PHE A 58 -6.59 4.44 3.00
CA PHE A 58 -6.68 4.37 4.45
C PHE A 58 -7.87 3.55 4.92
N ILE A 59 -9.08 3.81 4.39
CA ILE A 59 -10.31 3.20 4.93
C ILE A 59 -10.38 1.70 4.68
N PHE A 60 -9.80 1.22 3.58
CA PHE A 60 -9.69 -0.20 3.29
C PHE A 60 -8.80 -0.89 4.35
N GLU A 61 -7.66 -0.29 4.68
CA GLU A 61 -6.80 -0.83 5.73
C GLU A 61 -7.45 -0.74 7.11
N TYR A 62 -8.15 0.35 7.42
CA TYR A 62 -8.91 0.49 8.66
C TYR A 62 -9.96 -0.61 8.79
N TYR A 63 -10.78 -0.82 7.78
CA TYR A 63 -11.83 -1.83 7.75
C TYR A 63 -11.28 -3.25 7.93
N LYS A 64 -10.18 -3.59 7.26
CA LYS A 64 -9.49 -4.87 7.44
C LYS A 64 -9.07 -5.08 8.90
N GLN A 65 -8.51 -4.06 9.54
CA GLN A 65 -8.13 -4.15 10.95
C GLN A 65 -9.34 -4.30 11.88
N GLU A 66 -10.47 -3.64 11.58
CA GLU A 66 -11.72 -3.85 12.32
C GLU A 66 -12.24 -5.29 12.18
N VAL A 67 -12.28 -5.80 10.95
CA VAL A 67 -12.73 -7.18 10.68
C VAL A 67 -11.83 -8.19 11.39
N LEU A 68 -10.52 -8.04 11.27
CA LEU A 68 -9.55 -8.90 11.94
C LEU A 68 -9.72 -8.87 13.45
N HIS A 69 -9.89 -7.70 14.04
CA HIS A 69 -10.13 -7.55 15.47
C HIS A 69 -11.42 -8.25 15.91
N LYS A 70 -12.52 -8.09 15.16
CA LYS A 70 -13.79 -8.79 15.42
C LYS A 70 -13.65 -10.32 15.31
N ILE A 71 -12.88 -10.81 14.34
CA ILE A 71 -12.58 -12.24 14.19
C ILE A 71 -11.86 -12.76 15.45
N PHE A 72 -10.82 -12.09 15.92
CA PHE A 72 -10.15 -12.50 17.18
C PHE A 72 -11.10 -12.53 18.37
N GLN A 73 -11.94 -11.50 18.55
CA GLN A 73 -12.93 -11.48 19.62
C GLN A 73 -13.88 -12.67 19.56
N GLN A 74 -14.36 -13.02 18.35
CA GLN A 74 -15.23 -14.18 18.17
C GLN A 74 -14.51 -15.50 18.42
N CYS A 75 -13.26 -15.64 17.95
CA CYS A 75 -12.44 -16.82 18.20
C CYS A 75 -12.26 -17.05 19.70
N PHE A 76 -11.91 -16.01 20.43
CA PHE A 76 -11.72 -16.10 21.89
C PHE A 76 -13.03 -16.42 22.63
N LYS A 77 -14.16 -15.87 22.18
CA LYS A 77 -15.47 -16.16 22.75
C LYS A 77 -15.91 -17.61 22.49
N LYS A 78 -15.69 -18.13 21.28
CA LYS A 78 -16.15 -19.46 20.87
C LYS A 78 -15.19 -20.58 21.25
N ARG A 79 -13.89 -20.29 21.39
CA ARG A 79 -12.82 -21.25 21.66
C ARG A 79 -11.85 -20.68 22.71
N PRO A 80 -12.25 -20.62 24.00
CA PRO A 80 -11.42 -20.06 25.09
C PRO A 80 -9.99 -20.57 25.16
N PRO A 81 -9.67 -21.86 24.85
CA PRO A 81 -8.28 -22.34 24.86
C PRO A 81 -7.33 -21.58 23.94
N VAL A 82 -7.84 -20.89 22.92
CA VAL A 82 -7.04 -20.04 22.02
C VAL A 82 -6.37 -18.87 22.77
N PHE A 83 -6.93 -18.43 23.89
CA PHE A 83 -6.27 -17.46 24.79
C PHE A 83 -4.98 -17.97 25.43
N GLN A 84 -4.76 -19.28 25.45
CA GLN A 84 -3.54 -19.88 25.97
C GLN A 84 -2.38 -19.85 24.95
N LEU A 85 -2.67 -19.47 23.70
CA LEU A 85 -1.68 -19.36 22.64
C LEU A 85 -1.07 -17.94 22.62
N PRO A 86 0.19 -17.74 23.07
CA PRO A 86 0.81 -16.41 23.15
C PRO A 86 0.80 -15.67 21.82
N GLN A 87 0.95 -16.41 20.71
CA GLN A 87 0.92 -15.85 19.36
C GLN A 87 -0.44 -15.22 19.04
N MET A 88 -1.55 -15.89 19.33
CA MET A 88 -2.90 -15.37 19.08
C MET A 88 -3.20 -14.14 19.94
N VAL A 89 -2.77 -14.17 21.19
CA VAL A 89 -2.89 -13.00 22.09
C VAL A 89 -2.05 -11.84 21.58
N GLY A 90 -0.84 -12.12 21.08
CA GLY A 90 0.04 -11.13 20.48
C GLY A 90 -0.61 -10.45 19.26
N LEU A 91 -1.15 -11.22 18.32
CA LEU A 91 -1.85 -10.71 17.15
C LEU A 91 -3.09 -9.88 17.50
N TYR A 92 -3.87 -10.33 18.47
CA TYR A 92 -5.01 -9.57 18.99
C TYR A 92 -4.59 -8.20 19.56
N ARG A 93 -3.53 -8.18 20.37
CA ARG A 93 -2.98 -6.91 20.92
C ARG A 93 -2.49 -5.99 19.82
N VAL A 94 -1.83 -6.52 18.80
CA VAL A 94 -1.39 -5.74 17.64
C VAL A 94 -2.59 -5.14 16.90
N SER A 95 -3.68 -5.90 16.70
CA SER A 95 -4.90 -5.37 16.08
C SER A 95 -5.52 -4.23 16.90
N GLN A 96 -5.56 -4.36 18.24
CA GLN A 96 -6.03 -3.29 19.13
C GLN A 96 -5.19 -2.01 19.03
N LEU A 97 -3.85 -2.16 19.01
CA LEU A 97 -2.93 -1.04 18.90
C LEU A 97 -3.10 -0.33 17.55
N ARG A 98 -3.22 -1.08 16.45
CA ARG A 98 -3.45 -0.51 15.11
C ARG A 98 -4.76 0.27 15.03
N LEU A 99 -5.86 -0.26 15.55
CA LEU A 99 -7.13 0.47 15.59
C LEU A 99 -7.02 1.76 16.40
N LYS A 100 -6.33 1.72 17.55
CA LYS A 100 -6.07 2.90 18.37
C LYS A 100 -5.24 3.96 17.63
N GLU A 101 -4.25 3.54 16.82
CA GLU A 101 -3.45 4.44 15.99
C GLU A 101 -4.26 5.02 14.82
N PHE A 102 -5.17 4.23 14.24
CA PHE A 102 -5.96 4.63 13.08
C PHE A 102 -7.13 5.54 13.42
N GLU A 103 -7.67 5.45 14.62
CA GLU A 103 -8.84 6.23 15.05
C GLU A 103 -8.67 7.77 14.89
N PRO A 104 -7.54 8.39 15.29
CA PRO A 104 -7.29 9.80 15.02
C PRO A 104 -7.21 10.12 13.53
N VAL A 105 -6.61 9.23 12.73
CA VAL A 105 -6.50 9.38 11.28
C VAL A 105 -7.88 9.32 10.63
N LYS A 106 -8.71 8.36 11.06
CA LYS A 106 -10.11 8.24 10.60
C LYS A 106 -10.91 9.51 10.88
N ARG A 107 -10.87 10.00 12.12
CA ARG A 107 -11.58 11.23 12.49
C ARG A 107 -11.12 12.43 11.65
N HIS A 108 -9.84 12.52 11.34
CA HIS A 108 -9.31 13.57 10.48
C HIS A 108 -9.90 13.47 9.07
N PHE A 109 -9.82 12.31 8.43
CA PHE A 109 -10.39 12.10 7.10
C PHE A 109 -11.90 12.34 7.07
N ASP A 110 -12.65 11.78 8.03
CA ASP A 110 -14.10 11.95 8.10
C ASP A 110 -14.49 13.42 8.26
N SER A 111 -13.78 14.19 9.09
CA SER A 111 -14.07 15.62 9.30
C SER A 111 -13.84 16.44 8.04
N GLU A 112 -12.79 16.18 7.29
CA GLU A 112 -12.47 16.87 6.04
C GLU A 112 -13.49 16.57 4.94
N ILE A 113 -13.92 15.31 4.81
CA ILE A 113 -14.97 14.91 3.87
C ILE A 113 -16.29 15.57 4.20
N LEU A 114 -16.69 15.56 5.48
CA LEU A 114 -17.94 16.14 5.91
C LEU A 114 -17.97 17.68 5.78
N SER A 115 -16.82 18.34 5.93
CA SER A 115 -16.70 19.79 5.75
C SER A 115 -16.40 20.22 4.31
N GLY A 116 -15.99 19.26 3.42
CA GLY A 116 -15.61 19.55 2.05
C GLY A 116 -14.31 20.36 1.91
N THR A 117 -13.38 20.27 2.89
CA THR A 117 -12.15 21.09 2.90
C THR A 117 -10.98 20.47 2.17
N TYR A 118 -10.77 19.17 2.23
CA TYR A 118 -9.78 18.36 1.49
C TYR A 118 -8.31 18.84 1.54
N ASN A 119 -7.90 19.55 2.58
CA ASN A 119 -6.58 20.20 2.67
C ASN A 119 -5.67 19.58 3.76
N GLY A 120 -6.16 18.56 4.44
CA GLY A 120 -5.48 17.93 5.57
C GLY A 120 -4.37 16.94 5.20
N ILE A 121 -4.02 16.81 3.90
CA ILE A 121 -2.97 15.92 3.41
C ILE A 121 -1.94 16.65 2.55
N GLU A 122 -0.75 16.05 2.46
CA GLU A 122 0.27 16.38 1.46
C GLU A 122 0.42 15.21 0.50
N THR A 123 0.33 15.47 -0.79
CA THR A 123 0.42 14.43 -1.83
C THR A 123 1.55 14.71 -2.81
N CYS A 124 2.43 13.73 -2.97
CA CYS A 124 3.39 13.66 -4.06
C CYS A 124 2.79 12.87 -5.22
N VAL A 125 2.65 13.48 -6.40
CA VAL A 125 2.04 12.88 -7.59
C VAL A 125 3.13 12.49 -8.57
N ILE A 126 3.16 11.22 -8.97
CA ILE A 126 4.05 10.68 -9.98
C ILE A 126 3.22 10.33 -11.21
N THR A 127 3.52 10.97 -12.34
CA THR A 127 2.91 10.63 -13.63
C THR A 127 3.78 9.63 -14.38
N ILE A 128 3.21 8.50 -14.74
CA ILE A 128 3.81 7.48 -15.60
C ILE A 128 3.26 7.70 -17.02
N PRO A 129 4.11 7.94 -18.03
CA PRO A 129 3.66 8.30 -19.39
C PRO A 129 3.05 7.12 -20.18
N GLU A 130 2.93 5.96 -19.56
CA GLU A 130 2.28 4.76 -20.09
C GLU A 130 1.24 4.20 -19.15
N ARG A 131 0.34 3.37 -19.70
CA ARG A 131 -0.64 2.62 -18.91
C ARG A 131 0.07 1.47 -18.19
N ILE A 132 0.03 1.47 -16.86
CA ILE A 132 0.50 0.35 -16.03
C ILE A 132 -0.51 -0.81 -16.03
N ASN A 133 -0.01 -2.01 -15.78
CA ASN A 133 -0.79 -3.25 -15.76
C ASN A 133 -1.09 -3.74 -14.33
N PHE A 134 -1.18 -2.83 -13.38
CA PHE A 134 -1.58 -3.11 -12.00
C PHE A 134 -2.32 -1.93 -11.40
N ALA A 135 -3.07 -2.16 -10.33
CA ALA A 135 -3.60 -1.13 -9.46
C ALA A 135 -3.32 -1.50 -8.00
N ASN A 136 -3.19 -0.50 -7.15
CA ASN A 136 -2.79 -0.65 -5.77
C ASN A 136 -3.42 0.41 -4.87
N TYR A 137 -3.87 -0.02 -3.70
CA TYR A 137 -4.23 0.83 -2.57
C TYR A 137 -3.54 0.30 -1.32
N ALA A 138 -2.65 1.08 -0.72
CA ALA A 138 -1.94 0.67 0.48
C ALA A 138 -1.81 1.84 1.47
N PHE A 139 -1.96 1.57 2.75
CA PHE A 139 -1.70 2.52 3.83
C PHE A 139 -0.60 1.96 4.73
N ILE A 140 0.64 2.28 4.42
CA ILE A 140 1.83 1.62 4.93
C ILE A 140 2.86 2.60 5.51
N ALA A 141 3.79 2.07 6.30
CA ALA A 141 4.99 2.77 6.74
C ALA A 141 6.21 2.16 6.02
N PRO A 142 6.66 2.74 4.90
CA PRO A 142 7.81 2.21 4.17
C PRO A 142 9.07 2.36 5.00
N ASP A 143 9.83 1.27 5.15
CA ASP A 143 11.05 1.26 5.98
C ASP A 143 12.19 2.11 5.39
N TYR A 144 12.24 2.23 4.06
CA TYR A 144 13.35 2.85 3.34
C TYR A 144 12.90 3.81 2.26
N ASP A 145 13.68 4.88 2.06
CA ASP A 145 13.53 5.84 0.97
C ASP A 145 14.16 5.32 -0.35
N LEU A 146 14.10 6.12 -1.43
CA LEU A 146 14.64 5.76 -2.75
C LEU A 146 16.14 5.43 -2.74
N ASN A 147 16.89 5.90 -1.74
CA ASN A 147 18.32 5.69 -1.60
C ASN A 147 18.64 4.58 -0.59
N GLY A 148 17.66 3.84 -0.12
CA GLY A 148 17.82 2.79 0.89
C GLY A 148 18.18 3.32 2.28
N ARG A 149 17.90 4.58 2.59
CA ARG A 149 18.04 5.14 3.92
C ARG A 149 16.76 4.89 4.71
N ARG A 150 16.91 4.52 5.97
CA ARG A 150 15.76 4.22 6.82
C ARG A 150 14.92 5.47 7.08
N ILE A 151 13.61 5.38 6.84
CA ILE A 151 12.64 6.42 7.19
C ILE A 151 12.29 6.26 8.68
N LYS A 152 12.40 7.35 9.43
CA LYS A 152 12.05 7.35 10.85
C LYS A 152 10.56 7.64 11.03
N HIS A 153 9.72 6.67 10.66
CA HIS A 153 8.26 6.80 10.69
C HIS A 153 7.63 6.55 12.09
N THR A 154 8.40 6.18 13.10
CA THR A 154 7.91 6.02 14.47
C THR A 154 8.34 7.20 15.33
N LYS A 155 7.37 7.89 15.94
CA LYS A 155 7.59 8.99 16.86
C LYS A 155 6.74 8.79 18.11
N LYS A 156 7.36 8.80 19.28
CA LYS A 156 6.68 8.60 20.59
C LYS A 156 5.82 7.32 20.64
N GLY A 157 6.28 6.24 19.99
CA GLY A 157 5.57 4.96 19.96
C GLY A 157 4.39 4.89 18.97
N VAL A 158 4.10 5.97 18.24
CA VAL A 158 3.07 5.98 17.17
C VAL A 158 3.74 5.77 15.82
N MET A 159 3.20 4.87 15.03
CA MET A 159 3.67 4.60 13.67
C MET A 159 2.91 5.47 12.67
N HIS A 160 3.63 6.38 12.01
CA HIS A 160 3.10 7.22 10.94
C HIS A 160 3.15 6.47 9.61
N ARG A 161 2.11 6.63 8.79
CA ARG A 161 1.95 5.90 7.52
C ARG A 161 1.65 6.84 6.38
N ILE A 162 1.89 6.36 5.17
CA ILE A 162 1.50 7.04 3.93
C ILE A 162 0.50 6.18 3.16
N ALA A 163 -0.44 6.82 2.50
CA ALA A 163 -1.25 6.21 1.47
C ALA A 163 -0.42 6.13 0.18
N ILE A 164 -0.35 4.95 -0.43
CA ILE A 164 0.25 4.74 -1.75
C ILE A 164 -0.84 4.18 -2.65
N THR A 165 -1.27 5.00 -3.60
CA THR A 165 -2.28 4.61 -4.59
C THR A 165 -1.66 4.61 -5.97
N ALA A 166 -1.79 3.50 -6.70
CA ALA A 166 -1.36 3.39 -8.08
C ALA A 166 -2.52 2.95 -8.95
N PHE A 167 -2.77 3.64 -10.05
CA PHE A 167 -3.86 3.32 -10.95
C PHE A 167 -3.56 3.71 -12.39
N PRO A 168 -4.03 2.90 -13.37
CA PRO A 168 -3.97 3.24 -14.78
C PRO A 168 -5.14 4.14 -15.19
N GLU A 169 -4.88 5.06 -16.09
CA GLU A 169 -5.88 5.76 -16.89
C GLU A 169 -5.78 5.33 -18.37
N ASN A 170 -6.36 6.12 -19.28
CA ASN A 170 -6.43 5.76 -20.70
C ASN A 170 -5.06 5.56 -21.34
N THR A 171 -4.17 6.56 -21.27
CA THR A 171 -2.85 6.57 -21.94
C THR A 171 -1.68 6.69 -20.97
N LYS A 172 -1.93 7.04 -19.73
CA LYS A 172 -0.95 7.29 -18.69
C LYS A 172 -1.40 6.62 -17.38
N SER A 173 -0.59 6.74 -16.37
CA SER A 173 -0.93 6.22 -15.04
C SER A 173 -0.38 7.13 -13.98
N TYR A 174 -0.87 6.96 -12.76
CA TYR A 174 -0.44 7.75 -11.62
C TYR A 174 -0.05 6.89 -10.44
N ILE A 175 0.93 7.37 -9.69
CA ILE A 175 1.21 6.90 -8.33
C ILE A 175 1.13 8.10 -7.41
N LEU A 176 0.27 8.02 -6.42
CA LEU A 176 0.06 9.05 -5.40
C LEU A 176 0.65 8.57 -4.08
N LEU A 177 1.46 9.41 -3.46
CA LEU A 177 1.93 9.19 -2.09
C LEU A 177 1.37 10.32 -1.23
N SER A 178 0.50 9.98 -0.29
CA SER A 178 -0.16 10.97 0.55
C SER A 178 0.08 10.69 2.02
N CYS A 179 0.46 11.72 2.78
CA CYS A 179 0.52 11.67 4.24
C CYS A 179 -0.33 12.79 4.85
N LEU A 180 -0.66 12.69 6.12
CA LEU A 180 -1.29 13.80 6.82
C LEU A 180 -0.36 15.03 6.79
N SER A 181 -0.91 16.23 6.60
CA SER A 181 -0.14 17.49 6.57
C SER A 181 0.70 17.68 7.84
N THR A 182 0.20 17.21 8.98
CA THR A 182 0.92 17.20 10.26
C THR A 182 2.16 16.28 10.27
N GLU A 183 2.22 15.30 9.36
CA GLU A 183 3.28 14.31 9.23
C GLU A 183 4.26 14.60 8.07
N LYS A 184 4.03 15.68 7.32
CA LYS A 184 4.87 16.12 6.19
C LYS A 184 6.37 16.08 6.52
N HIS A 185 6.74 16.50 7.71
CA HIS A 185 8.15 16.56 8.14
C HIS A 185 8.85 15.19 8.18
N ILE A 186 8.09 14.09 8.31
CA ILE A 186 8.60 12.71 8.33
C ILE A 186 8.98 12.26 6.92
N TYR A 187 8.15 12.62 5.94
CA TYR A 187 8.27 12.17 4.56
C TYR A 187 8.85 13.22 3.60
N ALA A 188 9.14 14.44 4.05
CA ALA A 188 9.62 15.54 3.21
C ALA A 188 10.83 15.17 2.35
N LYS A 189 11.86 14.54 2.93
CA LYS A 189 13.06 14.10 2.20
C LYS A 189 12.75 12.99 1.19
N PHE A 190 11.80 12.11 1.51
CA PHE A 190 11.38 11.04 0.62
C PHE A 190 10.62 11.62 -0.58
N PHE A 191 9.70 12.55 -0.37
CA PHE A 191 8.99 13.25 -1.44
C PHE A 191 9.92 14.08 -2.32
N GLU A 192 10.90 14.78 -1.70
CA GLU A 192 11.95 15.50 -2.44
C GLU A 192 12.75 14.55 -3.35
N GLN A 193 13.14 13.39 -2.84
CA GLN A 193 13.84 12.39 -3.65
C GLN A 193 12.99 11.91 -4.83
N ILE A 194 11.70 11.65 -4.63
CA ILE A 194 10.77 11.23 -5.68
C ILE A 194 10.66 12.31 -6.74
N ASN A 195 10.45 13.56 -6.36
CA ASN A 195 10.28 14.67 -7.29
C ASN A 195 11.53 14.92 -8.16
N ASN A 196 12.72 14.55 -7.67
CA ASN A 196 13.99 14.78 -8.37
C ASN A 196 14.59 13.51 -8.98
N ALA A 197 13.97 12.35 -8.81
CA ALA A 197 14.51 11.09 -9.31
C ALA A 197 14.11 10.83 -10.77
N PRO A 198 14.98 10.17 -11.56
CA PRO A 198 14.57 9.61 -12.85
C PRO A 198 13.43 8.60 -12.65
N LEU A 199 12.50 8.58 -13.61
CA LEU A 199 11.32 7.72 -13.57
C LEU A 199 11.67 6.24 -13.40
N GLU A 200 12.72 5.76 -14.04
CA GLU A 200 13.16 4.35 -13.94
C GLU A 200 13.61 3.99 -12.50
N LYS A 201 14.20 4.93 -11.77
CA LYS A 201 14.52 4.73 -10.35
C LYS A 201 13.26 4.62 -9.50
N ILE A 202 12.25 5.42 -9.80
CA ILE A 202 10.96 5.40 -9.12
C ILE A 202 10.25 4.05 -9.39
N LYS A 203 10.19 3.62 -10.65
CA LYS A 203 9.63 2.33 -11.06
C LYS A 203 10.33 1.16 -10.34
N TYR A 204 11.65 1.20 -10.28
CA TYR A 204 12.43 0.19 -9.56
C TYR A 204 12.05 0.16 -8.07
N TYR A 205 11.96 1.31 -7.42
CA TYR A 205 11.58 1.40 -6.03
C TYR A 205 10.20 0.76 -5.77
N PHE A 206 9.19 1.11 -6.55
CA PHE A 206 7.85 0.55 -6.36
C PHE A 206 7.76 -0.93 -6.71
N SER A 207 8.53 -1.41 -7.69
CA SER A 207 8.64 -2.84 -7.98
C SER A 207 9.25 -3.64 -6.81
N MET A 208 10.10 -2.99 -5.99
CA MET A 208 10.70 -3.63 -4.82
C MET A 208 9.78 -3.61 -3.59
N ILE A 209 9.06 -2.50 -3.36
CA ILE A 209 8.32 -2.35 -2.08
C ILE A 209 6.87 -2.81 -2.16
N LEU A 210 6.16 -2.57 -3.27
CA LEU A 210 4.74 -2.89 -3.33
C LEU A 210 4.44 -4.38 -3.14
N PRO A 211 5.17 -5.33 -3.75
CA PRO A 211 4.92 -6.76 -3.52
C PRO A 211 5.08 -7.19 -2.06
N LEU A 212 5.92 -6.49 -1.30
CA LEU A 212 6.17 -6.82 0.11
C LEU A 212 5.19 -6.14 1.08
N PHE A 213 4.77 -4.90 0.78
CA PHE A 213 4.03 -4.07 1.73
C PHE A 213 2.55 -3.92 1.41
N SER A 214 2.13 -4.23 0.15
CA SER A 214 0.75 -4.03 -0.25
C SER A 214 -0.05 -5.33 -0.25
N GLU A 215 -1.15 -5.31 0.47
CA GLU A 215 -2.11 -6.42 0.48
C GLU A 215 -3.26 -6.20 -0.52
N ASN A 216 -3.51 -4.95 -0.95
CA ASN A 216 -4.57 -4.59 -1.90
C ASN A 216 -3.97 -4.20 -3.26
N MET A 217 -3.33 -5.15 -3.91
CA MET A 217 -2.78 -4.99 -5.25
C MET A 217 -3.42 -6.00 -6.20
N VAL A 218 -3.87 -5.52 -7.35
CA VAL A 218 -4.34 -6.36 -8.45
C VAL A 218 -3.43 -6.22 -9.65
N LEU A 219 -3.17 -7.33 -10.31
CA LEU A 219 -2.36 -7.40 -11.51
C LEU A 219 -3.26 -7.69 -12.70
N SER A 220 -3.01 -6.99 -13.81
CA SER A 220 -3.61 -7.37 -15.08
C SER A 220 -3.13 -8.77 -15.50
N PRO A 221 -4.01 -9.64 -16.04
CA PRO A 221 -3.58 -10.89 -16.63
C PRO A 221 -2.50 -10.71 -17.71
N VAL A 222 -2.46 -9.55 -18.37
CA VAL A 222 -1.39 -9.22 -19.34
C VAL A 222 -0.02 -9.18 -18.68
N LEU A 223 0.11 -8.54 -17.52
CA LEU A 223 1.37 -8.49 -16.78
C LEU A 223 1.73 -9.88 -16.23
N TRP A 224 0.77 -10.54 -15.57
CA TRP A 224 0.97 -11.87 -15.00
C TRP A 224 1.45 -12.89 -16.02
N ASN A 225 0.89 -12.88 -17.23
CA ASN A 225 1.28 -13.81 -18.29
C ASN A 225 2.65 -13.50 -18.92
N LYS A 226 3.16 -12.27 -18.77
CA LYS A 226 4.52 -11.90 -19.22
C LYS A 226 5.63 -12.31 -18.25
N TRP A 227 5.25 -12.60 -17.02
CA TRP A 227 6.21 -13.09 -16.03
C TRP A 227 6.46 -14.58 -16.23
N ASP A 228 7.72 -15.00 -16.09
CA ASP A 228 8.07 -16.39 -15.96
C ASP A 228 7.66 -16.95 -14.57
N ASP A 229 7.76 -18.25 -14.41
CA ASP A 229 7.31 -18.90 -13.18
C ASP A 229 8.20 -18.53 -11.97
N GLU A 230 9.48 -18.21 -12.19
CA GLU A 230 10.38 -17.73 -11.14
C GLU A 230 9.91 -16.40 -10.55
N ILE A 231 9.51 -15.45 -11.41
CA ILE A 231 8.97 -14.15 -10.98
C ILE A 231 7.62 -14.32 -10.27
N LYS A 232 6.73 -15.18 -10.81
CA LYS A 232 5.43 -15.47 -10.17
C LYS A 232 5.61 -16.09 -8.79
N MET A 233 6.52 -17.05 -8.66
CA MET A 233 6.86 -17.64 -7.36
C MET A 233 7.44 -16.60 -6.39
N ALA A 234 8.35 -15.75 -6.85
CA ALA A 234 8.92 -14.68 -6.02
C ALA A 234 7.84 -13.69 -5.56
N PHE A 235 6.92 -13.29 -6.44
CA PHE A 235 5.82 -12.40 -6.10
C PHE A 235 4.87 -13.02 -5.07
N THR A 236 4.48 -14.28 -5.27
CA THR A 236 3.65 -15.04 -4.33
C THR A 236 4.35 -15.20 -2.98
N PHE A 237 5.64 -15.47 -2.99
CA PHE A 237 6.44 -15.57 -1.78
C PHE A 237 6.45 -14.25 -0.99
N TYR A 238 6.65 -13.11 -1.65
CA TYR A 238 6.61 -11.80 -0.97
C TYR A 238 5.24 -11.51 -0.32
N ALA A 239 4.15 -11.88 -0.99
CA ALA A 239 2.80 -11.71 -0.45
C ALA A 239 2.52 -12.56 0.80
N ASN A 240 3.30 -13.63 1.01
CA ASN A 240 3.17 -14.54 2.17
C ASN A 240 4.18 -14.27 3.29
N LEU A 241 5.04 -13.25 3.15
CA LEU A 241 6.04 -12.95 4.17
C LEU A 241 5.42 -12.36 5.43
N ASN A 242 5.86 -12.84 6.58
CA ASN A 242 5.44 -12.35 7.89
C ASN A 242 6.60 -12.34 8.90
N GLY A 243 6.38 -11.71 10.06
CA GLY A 243 7.27 -11.75 11.22
C GLY A 243 8.75 -11.46 10.93
N GLU A 244 9.64 -12.31 11.38
CA GLU A 244 11.08 -12.16 11.21
C GLU A 244 11.53 -12.31 9.78
N THR A 245 10.85 -13.13 8.98
CA THR A 245 11.17 -13.30 7.55
C THR A 245 10.86 -12.02 6.80
N PHE A 246 9.70 -11.40 7.01
CA PHE A 246 9.36 -10.09 6.46
C PHE A 246 10.44 -9.05 6.79
N LYS A 247 10.87 -8.99 8.05
CA LYS A 247 11.90 -8.04 8.51
C LYS A 247 13.24 -8.25 7.80
N ARG A 248 13.67 -9.51 7.61
CA ARG A 248 14.91 -9.84 6.86
C ARG A 248 14.83 -9.37 5.42
N TYR A 249 13.70 -9.59 4.75
CA TYR A 249 13.51 -9.17 3.35
C TYR A 249 13.40 -7.64 3.24
N SER A 250 12.74 -6.96 4.16
CA SER A 250 12.73 -5.50 4.22
C SER A 250 14.15 -4.94 4.31
N ILE A 251 15.01 -5.51 5.17
CA ILE A 251 16.43 -5.12 5.27
C ILE A 251 17.17 -5.38 3.95
N ALA A 252 16.96 -6.52 3.31
CA ALA A 252 17.58 -6.85 2.03
C ALA A 252 17.18 -5.87 0.92
N ILE A 253 15.91 -5.46 0.88
CA ILE A 253 15.41 -4.40 -0.02
C ILE A 253 16.15 -3.08 0.24
N GLY A 254 16.25 -2.65 1.51
CA GLY A 254 16.96 -1.43 1.86
C GLY A 254 18.44 -1.46 1.44
N MET A 255 19.11 -2.61 1.57
CA MET A 255 20.48 -2.79 1.07
C MET A 255 20.55 -2.73 -0.46
N GLY A 256 19.59 -3.38 -1.16
CA GLY A 256 19.49 -3.34 -2.61
C GLY A 256 19.28 -1.92 -3.15
N LEU A 257 18.37 -1.16 -2.55
CA LEU A 257 18.12 0.25 -2.89
C LEU A 257 19.37 1.12 -2.67
N ARG A 258 20.12 0.90 -1.58
CA ARG A 258 21.36 1.64 -1.29
C ARG A 258 22.45 1.32 -2.31
N ASN A 259 22.61 0.05 -2.66
CA ASN A 259 23.59 -0.35 -3.68
C ASN A 259 23.22 0.25 -5.03
N ALA A 260 21.96 0.23 -5.42
CA ALA A 260 21.47 0.83 -6.65
C ALA A 260 21.67 2.35 -6.67
N ALA A 261 21.47 3.04 -5.55
CA ALA A 261 21.69 4.49 -5.45
C ALA A 261 23.16 4.88 -5.58
N ASN A 262 24.09 4.01 -5.17
CA ASN A 262 25.54 4.22 -5.23
C ASN A 262 26.15 3.71 -6.54
N SER A 263 25.40 2.94 -7.34
CA SER A 263 25.89 2.37 -8.59
C SER A 263 25.82 3.40 -9.72
N LYS A 264 26.89 3.45 -10.54
CA LYS A 264 26.89 4.17 -11.82
C LYS A 264 26.23 3.36 -12.94
N VAL A 265 25.86 2.12 -12.67
CA VAL A 265 25.23 1.22 -13.64
C VAL A 265 23.71 1.46 -13.63
N PRO A 266 23.06 1.60 -14.79
CA PRO A 266 21.59 1.68 -14.87
C PRO A 266 20.93 0.51 -14.14
N PHE A 267 19.71 0.73 -13.63
CA PHE A 267 18.94 -0.33 -12.98
C PHE A 267 18.73 -1.49 -13.96
N ASP A 268 19.21 -2.66 -13.56
CA ASP A 268 19.13 -3.86 -14.38
C ASP A 268 18.07 -4.80 -13.79
N TYR A 269 16.93 -4.87 -14.46
CA TYR A 269 15.84 -5.80 -14.16
C TYR A 269 16.10 -7.21 -14.67
N SER A 270 17.17 -7.43 -15.46
CA SER A 270 17.46 -8.73 -16.08
C SER A 270 17.99 -9.79 -15.10
N LYS A 271 18.33 -9.41 -13.87
CA LYS A 271 18.77 -10.36 -12.85
C LYS A 271 17.60 -11.21 -12.38
N ARG A 272 17.82 -12.53 -12.35
CA ARG A 272 16.83 -13.54 -11.95
C ARG A 272 16.02 -13.16 -10.70
N GLY A 273 14.72 -13.39 -10.73
CA GLY A 273 13.79 -13.20 -9.62
C GLY A 273 13.46 -11.74 -9.30
N LYS A 274 13.78 -10.76 -10.15
CA LYS A 274 13.40 -9.37 -9.96
C LYS A 274 12.03 -9.09 -10.54
N ILE A 275 11.11 -8.71 -9.67
CA ILE A 275 9.77 -8.31 -10.05
C ILE A 275 9.85 -6.93 -10.70
N ASP A 276 9.38 -6.85 -11.94
CA ASP A 276 9.15 -5.60 -12.65
C ASP A 276 7.65 -5.40 -12.85
N LEU A 277 7.05 -4.53 -12.03
CA LEU A 277 5.62 -4.19 -12.10
C LEU A 277 5.29 -3.35 -13.34
N PHE A 278 6.28 -2.69 -13.94
CA PHE A 278 6.13 -1.79 -15.08
C PHE A 278 6.49 -2.45 -16.42
N LYS A 279 6.71 -3.77 -16.42
CA LYS A 279 7.01 -4.54 -17.63
C LYS A 279 5.89 -4.39 -18.65
N LYS A 280 6.24 -3.91 -19.84
CA LYS A 280 5.32 -3.72 -20.97
C LYS A 280 4.92 -5.02 -21.62
#